data_a910e63fd1ad71201a0fa3299754db23
#
_entry.id   a910e63fd1ad71201a0fa3299754db23
#
_cell.length_a   1.000
_cell.length_b   1.000
_cell.length_c   1.000
_cell.angle_alpha   90.00
_cell.angle_beta   90.00
_cell.angle_gamma   90.00
#
_symmetry.space_group_name_H-M   'P 1'
#
loop_
_entity.id
_entity.type
_entity.pdbx_description
1 polymer ?
#
loop_
_entity_poly.entity_id
_entity_poly.type
_entity_poly.pdbx_seq_one_letter_code
_entity_poly.pdbx_strand_id
1 'polypeptide(L)'
;MKKVLIANRGEIAIRIARTCSDLGIKTVGIYSEDDANCLHLSKVDEAYPIQGKGAQAYLDIKQIISIAKESKADFIHPGYGFLSENSALAASAKRAKIKFIGPSEKILKIFGDKTTAKELALSLDIPTISGTHQKTSLKQAQNFMKSLN
;
A
#
# COMPACT_ATOMS: atom_id res chain seq x y z
N MET A 1 24.88 2.98 0.62
CA MET A 1 23.90 3.61 1.52
C MET A 1 22.53 3.12 1.10
N LYS A 2 21.66 2.75 2.04
CA LYS A 2 20.31 2.27 1.72
C LYS A 2 19.43 3.41 1.24
N LYS A 3 18.49 3.11 0.32
CA LYS A 3 17.60 4.10 -0.27
C LYS A 3 16.16 3.58 -0.29
N VAL A 4 15.20 4.42 0.11
CA VAL A 4 13.76 4.12 0.17
C VAL A 4 13.01 5.01 -0.79
N LEU A 5 12.25 4.43 -1.72
CA LEU A 5 11.23 5.15 -2.48
C LEU A 5 9.95 5.21 -1.63
N ILE A 6 9.43 6.41 -1.43
CA ILE A 6 8.18 6.67 -0.72
C ILE A 6 7.05 6.77 -1.75
N ALA A 7 6.25 5.71 -1.88
CA ALA A 7 5.13 5.65 -2.82
C ALA A 7 3.87 6.27 -2.21
N ASN A 8 3.99 7.52 -1.79
CA ASN A 8 2.93 8.30 -1.16
C ASN A 8 3.24 9.80 -1.26
N ARG A 9 2.37 10.65 -0.72
CA ARG A 9 2.48 12.12 -0.77
C ARG A 9 2.12 12.76 0.58
N GLY A 10 2.18 14.09 0.61
CA GLY A 10 1.69 14.88 1.73
C GLY A 10 2.37 14.58 3.06
N GLU A 11 1.58 14.59 4.13
CA GLU A 11 2.09 14.46 5.49
C GLU A 11 2.73 13.09 5.75
N ILE A 12 2.19 12.01 5.19
CA ILE A 12 2.76 10.68 5.40
C ILE A 12 4.12 10.53 4.72
N ALA A 13 4.31 11.12 3.54
CA ALA A 13 5.61 11.13 2.88
C ALA A 13 6.64 11.92 3.72
N ILE A 14 6.25 13.05 4.29
CA ILE A 14 7.09 13.85 5.21
C ILE A 14 7.47 13.04 6.45
N ARG A 15 6.50 12.33 7.04
CA ARG A 15 6.73 11.52 8.25
C ARG A 15 7.73 10.39 7.98
N ILE A 16 7.56 9.68 6.85
CA ILE A 16 8.48 8.61 6.45
C ILE A 16 9.87 9.19 6.15
N ALA A 17 9.96 10.29 5.41
CA ALA A 17 11.21 10.93 5.07
C ALA A 17 11.99 11.37 6.33
N ARG A 18 11.32 11.92 7.32
CA ARG A 18 11.93 12.29 8.61
C ARG A 18 12.54 11.08 9.30
N THR A 19 11.78 9.99 9.44
CA THR A 19 12.29 8.77 10.06
C THR A 19 13.48 8.18 9.28
N CYS A 20 13.42 8.20 7.95
CA CYS A 20 14.55 7.77 7.12
C CYS A 20 15.80 8.63 7.35
N SER A 21 15.63 9.95 7.45
CA SER A 21 16.71 10.89 7.75
C SER A 21 17.36 10.58 9.12
N ASP A 22 16.55 10.36 10.16
CA ASP A 22 17.03 10.01 11.51
C ASP A 22 17.82 8.69 11.52
N LEU A 23 17.50 7.78 10.60
CA LEU A 23 18.18 6.49 10.43
C LEU A 23 19.34 6.51 9.41
N GLY A 24 19.67 7.68 8.84
CA GLY A 24 20.70 7.80 7.81
C GLY A 24 20.39 7.08 6.51
N ILE A 25 19.09 6.94 6.16
CA ILE A 25 18.59 6.27 4.95
C ILE A 25 18.19 7.34 3.93
N LYS A 26 18.67 7.23 2.70
CA LYS A 26 18.30 8.12 1.59
C LYS A 26 16.85 7.90 1.15
N THR A 27 16.21 8.97 0.72
CA THR A 27 14.80 8.98 0.34
C THR A 27 14.57 9.45 -1.08
N VAL A 28 13.63 8.80 -1.75
CA VAL A 28 13.11 9.18 -3.07
C VAL A 28 11.63 9.45 -2.92
N GLY A 29 11.20 10.68 -3.18
CA GLY A 29 9.79 11.06 -3.28
C GLY A 29 9.28 10.95 -4.71
N ILE A 30 7.98 10.78 -4.85
CA ILE A 30 7.28 10.87 -6.14
C ILE A 30 6.20 11.94 -6.06
N TYR A 31 5.87 12.55 -7.19
CA TYR A 31 4.84 13.58 -7.24
C TYR A 31 4.10 13.59 -8.59
N SER A 32 2.78 13.79 -8.51
CA SER A 32 1.94 14.04 -9.69
C SER A 32 2.10 15.48 -10.19
N GLU A 33 1.59 15.78 -11.38
CA GLU A 33 1.69 17.11 -11.99
C GLU A 33 1.17 18.24 -11.08
N ASP A 34 0.10 17.99 -10.34
CA ASP A 34 -0.53 18.94 -9.42
C ASP A 34 0.16 19.00 -8.04
N ASP A 35 1.03 18.08 -7.72
CA ASP A 35 1.80 18.04 -6.48
C ASP A 35 3.25 18.57 -6.63
N ALA A 36 3.61 19.15 -7.78
CA ALA A 36 4.98 19.60 -8.08
C ALA A 36 5.55 20.63 -7.09
N ASN A 37 4.69 21.35 -6.36
CA ASN A 37 5.09 22.34 -5.35
C ASN A 37 4.77 21.88 -3.91
N CYS A 38 4.46 20.61 -3.70
CA CYS A 38 4.08 20.11 -2.39
C CYS A 38 5.28 20.02 -1.43
N LEU A 39 5.01 20.32 -0.15
CA LEU A 39 6.02 20.37 0.90
C LEU A 39 6.83 19.07 1.06
N HIS A 40 6.23 17.91 0.79
CA HIS A 40 6.93 16.63 0.95
C HIS A 40 8.17 16.51 0.05
N LEU A 41 8.20 17.21 -1.11
CA LEU A 41 9.35 17.21 -2.02
C LEU A 41 10.58 17.88 -1.42
N SER A 42 10.39 18.88 -0.55
CA SER A 42 11.51 19.53 0.16
C SER A 42 12.07 18.70 1.33
N LYS A 43 11.47 17.53 1.62
CA LYS A 43 11.83 16.65 2.73
C LYS A 43 12.46 15.35 2.30
N VAL A 44 12.61 15.12 1.00
CA VAL A 44 13.26 13.95 0.42
C VAL A 44 14.59 14.34 -0.23
N ASP A 45 15.49 13.38 -0.39
CA ASP A 45 16.80 13.62 -1.01
C ASP A 45 16.69 13.73 -2.54
N GLU A 46 15.79 12.96 -3.15
CA GLU A 46 15.53 12.94 -4.59
C GLU A 46 14.02 12.96 -4.84
N ALA A 47 13.56 13.62 -5.89
CA ALA A 47 12.14 13.67 -6.25
C ALA A 47 11.96 13.36 -7.74
N TYR A 48 10.98 12.52 -8.06
CA TYR A 48 10.68 12.10 -9.43
C TYR A 48 9.21 12.36 -9.78
N PRO A 49 8.94 12.92 -10.97
CA PRO A 49 7.58 13.09 -11.44
C PRO A 49 6.95 11.75 -11.83
N ILE A 50 5.67 11.59 -11.54
CA ILE A 50 4.80 10.57 -12.13
C ILE A 50 3.79 11.23 -13.05
N GLN A 51 3.47 10.59 -14.16
CA GLN A 51 2.50 11.11 -15.12
C GLN A 51 1.08 11.04 -14.55
N GLY A 52 0.31 12.09 -14.81
CA GLY A 52 -1.09 12.18 -14.39
C GLY A 52 -1.28 13.10 -13.19
N LYS A 53 -2.54 13.26 -12.78
CA LYS A 53 -2.98 14.19 -11.75
C LYS A 53 -3.72 13.48 -10.62
N GLY A 54 -3.72 14.12 -9.45
CA GLY A 54 -4.43 13.68 -8.27
C GLY A 54 -4.03 12.30 -7.78
N ALA A 55 -4.90 11.70 -6.99
CA ALA A 55 -4.67 10.39 -6.36
C ALA A 55 -4.43 9.25 -7.37
N GLN A 56 -5.03 9.34 -8.56
CA GLN A 56 -4.95 8.30 -9.59
C GLN A 56 -3.51 8.09 -10.08
N ALA A 57 -2.71 9.14 -10.16
CA ALA A 57 -1.31 9.06 -10.56
C ALA A 57 -0.50 8.15 -9.62
N TYR A 58 -0.79 8.18 -8.31
CA TYR A 58 -0.12 7.37 -7.29
C TYR A 58 -0.56 5.90 -7.27
N LEU A 59 -1.49 5.49 -8.13
CA LEU A 59 -1.95 4.10 -8.26
C LEU A 59 -1.26 3.36 -9.43
N ASP A 60 -0.39 4.04 -10.18
CA ASP A 60 0.35 3.42 -11.30
C ASP A 60 1.58 2.66 -10.80
N ILE A 61 1.39 1.35 -10.58
CA ILE A 61 2.45 0.45 -10.13
C ILE A 61 3.63 0.43 -11.12
N LYS A 62 3.38 0.55 -12.43
CA LYS A 62 4.45 0.47 -13.44
C LYS A 62 5.40 1.67 -13.31
N GLN A 63 4.86 2.88 -13.18
CA GLN A 63 5.66 4.08 -12.98
C GLN A 63 6.46 4.01 -11.67
N ILE A 64 5.81 3.61 -10.55
CA ILE A 64 6.47 3.48 -9.25
C ILE A 64 7.66 2.50 -9.33
N ILE A 65 7.48 1.34 -9.95
CA ILE A 65 8.56 0.35 -10.10
C ILE A 65 9.66 0.86 -11.04
N SER A 66 9.32 1.60 -12.10
CA SER A 66 10.29 2.20 -13.00
C SER A 66 11.18 3.21 -12.26
N ILE A 67 10.57 4.12 -11.52
CA ILE A 67 11.29 5.13 -10.71
C ILE A 67 12.14 4.45 -9.63
N ALA A 68 11.62 3.41 -8.98
CA ALA A 68 12.39 2.67 -7.97
C ALA A 68 13.66 2.02 -8.54
N LYS A 69 13.61 1.52 -9.79
CA LYS A 69 14.77 0.99 -10.50
C LYS A 69 15.73 2.11 -10.92
N GLU A 70 15.22 3.18 -11.52
CA GLU A 70 16.00 4.33 -11.99
C GLU A 70 16.76 4.99 -10.84
N SER A 71 16.09 5.27 -9.76
CA SER A 71 16.67 5.85 -8.55
C SER A 71 17.54 4.87 -7.75
N LYS A 72 17.60 3.60 -8.15
CA LYS A 72 18.31 2.53 -7.44
C LYS A 72 17.84 2.38 -5.98
N ALA A 73 16.54 2.48 -5.76
CA ALA A 73 15.95 2.27 -4.44
C ALA A 73 16.03 0.80 -4.02
N ASP A 74 16.46 0.55 -2.80
CA ASP A 74 16.50 -0.80 -2.20
C ASP A 74 15.13 -1.23 -1.68
N PHE A 75 14.31 -0.23 -1.31
CA PHE A 75 13.02 -0.43 -0.65
C PHE A 75 11.94 0.47 -1.26
N ILE A 76 10.68 0.00 -1.19
CA ILE A 76 9.49 0.82 -1.44
C ILE A 76 8.67 0.86 -0.15
N HIS A 77 8.38 2.07 0.34
CA HIS A 77 7.45 2.31 1.44
C HIS A 77 6.15 2.87 0.89
N PRO A 78 5.03 2.16 0.97
CA PRO A 78 3.75 2.60 0.41
C PRO A 78 3.02 3.65 1.26
N GLY A 79 3.46 3.87 2.50
CA GLY A 79 2.70 4.65 3.48
C GLY A 79 1.41 3.95 3.90
N TYR A 80 0.32 4.71 3.97
CA TYR A 80 -1.04 4.20 4.13
C TYR A 80 -1.94 4.73 3.00
N GLY A 81 -3.11 4.10 2.78
CA GLY A 81 -3.96 4.39 1.62
C GLY A 81 -3.29 4.00 0.30
N PHE A 82 -3.73 4.56 -0.81
CA PHE A 82 -3.21 4.27 -2.16
C PHE A 82 -2.93 2.77 -2.39
N LEU A 83 -1.66 2.40 -2.52
CA LEU A 83 -1.22 1.04 -2.80
C LEU A 83 -0.71 0.28 -1.57
N SER A 84 -0.89 0.80 -0.35
CA SER A 84 -0.36 0.17 0.86
C SER A 84 -0.90 -1.24 1.11
N GLU A 85 -2.16 -1.49 0.72
CA GLU A 85 -2.83 -2.80 0.83
C GLU A 85 -2.87 -3.55 -0.50
N ASN A 86 -2.19 -3.03 -1.53
CA ASN A 86 -2.22 -3.61 -2.86
C ASN A 86 -1.17 -4.72 -3.02
N SER A 87 -1.62 -5.96 -3.07
CA SER A 87 -0.75 -7.13 -3.25
C SER A 87 0.04 -7.11 -4.55
N ALA A 88 -0.47 -6.44 -5.61
CA ALA A 88 0.22 -6.36 -6.90
C ALA A 88 1.46 -5.45 -6.84
N LEU A 89 1.46 -4.40 -6.01
CA LEU A 89 2.67 -3.59 -5.77
C LEU A 89 3.74 -4.42 -5.06
N ALA A 90 3.38 -5.14 -3.99
CA ALA A 90 4.31 -6.02 -3.27
C ALA A 90 4.90 -7.09 -4.19
N ALA A 91 4.07 -7.74 -5.03
CA ALA A 91 4.51 -8.71 -6.03
C ALA A 91 5.45 -8.09 -7.07
N SER A 92 5.16 -6.87 -7.55
CA SER A 92 5.96 -6.17 -8.55
C SER A 92 7.31 -5.72 -7.99
N ALA A 93 7.34 -5.24 -6.75
CA ALA A 93 8.57 -4.92 -6.03
C ALA A 93 9.46 -6.17 -5.89
N LYS A 94 8.88 -7.31 -5.47
CA LYS A 94 9.59 -8.59 -5.36
C LYS A 94 10.21 -9.03 -6.70
N ARG A 95 9.44 -8.97 -7.81
CA ARG A 95 9.97 -9.27 -9.15
C ARG A 95 11.10 -8.34 -9.57
N ALA A 96 11.05 -7.09 -9.15
CA ALA A 96 12.10 -6.09 -9.39
C ALA A 96 13.30 -6.24 -8.45
N LYS A 97 13.29 -7.20 -7.52
CA LYS A 97 14.29 -7.39 -6.44
C LYS A 97 14.40 -6.18 -5.50
N ILE A 98 13.33 -5.43 -5.35
CA ILE A 98 13.18 -4.30 -4.41
C ILE A 98 12.33 -4.78 -3.23
N LYS A 99 12.74 -4.47 -2.01
CA LYS A 99 12.00 -4.88 -0.81
C LYS A 99 10.79 -3.98 -0.59
N PHE A 100 9.61 -4.56 -0.49
CA PHE A 100 8.40 -3.85 -0.07
C PHE A 100 8.39 -3.75 1.47
N ILE A 101 8.21 -2.54 1.99
CA ILE A 101 8.08 -2.31 3.43
C ILE A 101 6.60 -2.48 3.80
N GLY A 102 6.27 -3.66 4.28
CA GLY A 102 4.90 -4.07 4.61
C GLY A 102 4.75 -5.59 4.60
N PRO A 103 3.51 -6.09 4.72
CA PRO A 103 3.22 -7.52 4.68
C PRO A 103 3.57 -8.13 3.32
N SER A 104 3.71 -9.46 3.29
CA SER A 104 3.95 -10.18 2.05
C SER A 104 2.73 -10.12 1.11
N GLU A 105 2.95 -10.35 -0.20
CA GLU A 105 1.88 -10.47 -1.19
C GLU A 105 0.76 -11.41 -0.73
N LYS A 106 1.13 -12.58 -0.17
CA LYS A 106 0.17 -13.57 0.33
C LYS A 106 -0.70 -13.01 1.45
N ILE A 107 -0.09 -12.32 2.40
CA ILE A 107 -0.79 -11.73 3.54
C ILE A 107 -1.72 -10.61 3.07
N LEU A 108 -1.24 -9.72 2.17
CA LEU A 108 -2.08 -8.66 1.60
C LEU A 108 -3.29 -9.22 0.84
N LYS A 109 -3.15 -10.33 0.12
CA LYS A 109 -4.29 -11.00 -0.56
C LYS A 109 -5.30 -11.56 0.44
N ILE A 110 -4.84 -12.21 1.51
CA ILE A 110 -5.73 -12.82 2.52
C ILE A 110 -6.53 -11.72 3.25
N PHE A 111 -5.85 -10.70 3.75
CA PHE A 111 -6.48 -9.67 4.57
C PHE A 111 -7.14 -8.54 3.75
N GLY A 112 -6.84 -8.43 2.47
CA GLY A 112 -7.53 -7.53 1.54
C GLY A 112 -8.92 -8.00 1.13
N ASP A 113 -9.25 -9.28 1.34
CA ASP A 113 -10.58 -9.84 1.14
C ASP A 113 -11.23 -10.16 2.49
N LYS A 114 -12.32 -9.46 2.81
CA LYS A 114 -13.01 -9.59 4.12
C LYS A 114 -13.53 -11.00 4.39
N THR A 115 -13.97 -11.69 3.35
CA THR A 115 -14.50 -13.06 3.46
C THR A 115 -13.37 -14.02 3.81
N THR A 116 -12.28 -13.97 3.06
CA THR A 116 -11.09 -14.82 3.29
C THR A 116 -10.45 -14.54 4.65
N ALA A 117 -10.37 -13.27 5.06
CA ALA A 117 -9.84 -12.90 6.37
C ALA A 117 -10.71 -13.46 7.50
N LYS A 118 -12.04 -13.43 7.36
CA LYS A 118 -12.97 -13.99 8.33
C LYS A 118 -12.91 -15.51 8.39
N GLU A 119 -12.83 -16.19 7.26
CA GLU A 119 -12.64 -17.64 7.18
C GLU A 119 -11.36 -18.06 7.88
N LEU A 120 -10.27 -17.35 7.66
CA LEU A 120 -9.01 -17.60 8.37
C LEU A 120 -9.14 -17.41 9.87
N ALA A 121 -9.77 -16.33 10.33
CA ALA A 121 -10.00 -16.08 11.75
C ALA A 121 -10.78 -17.22 12.41
N LEU A 122 -11.87 -17.68 11.76
CA LEU A 122 -12.66 -18.81 12.24
C LEU A 122 -11.87 -20.11 12.28
N SER A 123 -11.00 -20.38 11.29
CA SER A 123 -10.16 -21.57 11.26
C SER A 123 -9.11 -21.62 12.38
N LEU A 124 -8.85 -20.46 13.00
CA LEU A 124 -7.91 -20.28 14.11
C LEU A 124 -8.63 -20.08 15.46
N ASP A 125 -9.94 -20.37 15.52
CA ASP A 125 -10.78 -20.18 16.72
C ASP A 125 -10.76 -18.74 17.27
N ILE A 126 -10.51 -17.75 16.40
CA ILE A 126 -10.55 -16.33 16.78
C ILE A 126 -12.01 -15.86 16.78
N PRO A 127 -12.52 -15.28 17.87
CA PRO A 127 -13.87 -14.77 17.97
C PRO A 127 -14.14 -13.73 16.86
N THR A 128 -15.22 -13.92 16.10
CA THR A 128 -15.65 -13.01 15.04
C THR A 128 -17.11 -12.62 15.23
N ILE A 129 -17.47 -11.45 14.70
CA ILE A 129 -18.88 -11.03 14.64
C ILE A 129 -19.65 -12.00 13.73
N SER A 130 -20.86 -12.38 14.16
CA SER A 130 -21.78 -13.20 13.35
C SER A 130 -21.99 -12.59 11.98
N GLY A 131 -22.05 -13.42 10.96
CA GLY A 131 -22.22 -12.98 9.58
C GLY A 131 -22.02 -14.12 8.60
N THR A 132 -22.40 -13.90 7.34
CA THR A 132 -22.18 -14.87 6.27
C THR A 132 -20.69 -14.94 5.90
N HIS A 133 -20.21 -16.13 5.57
CA HIS A 133 -18.78 -16.42 5.36
C HIS A 133 -18.40 -16.58 3.88
N GLN A 134 -19.38 -16.50 2.97
CA GLN A 134 -19.20 -16.70 1.53
C GLN A 134 -19.98 -15.64 0.75
N LYS A 135 -19.78 -15.59 -0.57
CA LYS A 135 -20.63 -14.78 -1.44
C LYS A 135 -22.08 -15.12 -1.18
N THR A 136 -22.81 -14.16 -0.64
CA THR A 136 -24.15 -14.36 -0.10
C THR A 136 -25.18 -13.86 -1.09
N SER A 137 -26.14 -14.73 -1.47
CA SER A 137 -27.31 -14.34 -2.26
C SER A 137 -28.28 -13.48 -1.41
N LEU A 138 -29.13 -12.71 -2.09
CA LEU A 138 -30.16 -11.90 -1.41
C LEU A 138 -31.01 -12.73 -0.44
N LYS A 139 -31.43 -13.95 -0.86
CA LYS A 139 -32.22 -14.87 -0.04
C LYS A 139 -31.47 -15.32 1.22
N GLN A 140 -30.18 -15.61 1.09
CA GLN A 140 -29.34 -15.98 2.25
C GLN A 140 -29.16 -14.81 3.20
N ALA A 141 -28.96 -13.58 2.67
CA ALA A 141 -28.87 -12.38 3.49
C ALA A 141 -30.17 -12.12 4.27
N GLN A 142 -31.33 -12.27 3.61
CA GLN A 142 -32.64 -12.14 4.27
C GLN A 142 -32.87 -13.19 5.36
N ASN A 143 -32.47 -14.45 5.11
CA ASN A 143 -32.57 -15.51 6.12
C ASN A 143 -31.65 -15.24 7.30
N PHE A 144 -30.42 -14.77 7.06
CA PHE A 144 -29.49 -14.40 8.10
C PHE A 144 -30.02 -13.25 8.98
N MET A 145 -30.58 -12.20 8.35
CA MET A 145 -31.21 -11.09 9.10
C MET A 145 -32.34 -11.57 10.01
N LYS A 146 -33.18 -12.52 9.54
CA LYS A 146 -34.26 -13.11 10.36
C LYS A 146 -33.74 -13.95 11.54
N SER A 147 -32.54 -14.48 11.46
CA SER A 147 -31.92 -15.27 12.54
C SER A 147 -31.28 -14.42 13.63
N LEU A 148 -31.16 -13.11 13.42
CA LEU A 148 -30.61 -12.15 14.40
C LEU A 148 -31.69 -11.54 15.32
N ASN A 149 -32.97 -11.74 15.02
CA ASN A 149 -34.13 -11.35 15.81
C ASN A 149 -34.63 -12.58 16.58
#